data_eb27deef12eda13bde18058aa9bd8ea1
#
_entry.id   eb27deef12eda13bde18058aa9bd8ea1
#
_cell.length_a   1.000
_cell.length_b   1.000
_cell.length_c   1.000
_cell.angle_alpha   90.00
_cell.angle_beta   90.00
_cell.angle_gamma   90.00
#
_symmetry.space_group_name_H-M   'P 1'
#
loop_
_entity.id
_entity.type
_entity.pdbx_description
1 polymer ?
#
loop_
_entity_poly.entity_id
_entity_poly.type
_entity_poly.pdbx_seq_one_letter_code
_entity_poly.pdbx_strand_id
1 'polypeptide(L)'
;MRADRPIGTLLLLWPTWWALWLAADGLPPLWILFVFSAGVWLTRSAGCVINDYADRWLDPHVKRTKERPLATGAISGRAALALFAGLMLVAFALVLTLNGLTIGLSFIGVFLAASYPYLKRYTHLPQVYLGMAFGWGIPMAFAAIQGEIPPLGWVLYAANILWSTAYDTWYAMVDRDDDLKVGSHSTAILFGDLDLVIQGILYALFFAAMALVGQRAGLGWAYWASIGVAMALVVYEFWICREREREPCFKAFLHNNWVGAVLFAGIVASQYLD
;
A
#
# COMPACT_ATOMS: atom_id res chain seq x y z
N MET A 1 -5.31 3.29 15.91
CA MET A 1 -4.35 3.81 14.89
C MET A 1 -3.27 2.78 14.50
N ARG A 2 -3.03 1.76 15.30
CA ARG A 2 -1.97 0.74 15.09
C ARG A 2 -0.57 1.33 14.87
N ALA A 3 -0.23 2.38 15.61
CA ALA A 3 1.08 3.02 15.55
C ALA A 3 2.23 2.10 16.02
N ASP A 4 1.89 1.07 16.81
CA ASP A 4 2.77 -0.02 17.26
C ASP A 4 3.15 -1.01 16.14
N ARG A 5 2.49 -0.94 14.97
CA ARG A 5 2.71 -1.82 13.83
C ARG A 5 2.97 -1.02 12.56
N PRO A 6 4.19 -0.52 12.36
CA PRO A 6 4.51 0.45 11.30
C PRO A 6 4.46 -0.13 9.89
N ILE A 7 4.38 -1.46 9.73
CA ILE A 7 4.44 -2.13 8.43
C ILE A 7 3.48 -1.53 7.38
N GLY A 8 2.21 -1.30 7.77
CA GLY A 8 1.24 -0.73 6.84
C GLY A 8 1.57 0.71 6.44
N THR A 9 2.23 1.50 7.31
CA THR A 9 2.72 2.83 6.97
C THR A 9 3.88 2.75 6.00
N LEU A 10 4.82 1.83 6.21
CA LEU A 10 5.99 1.64 5.35
C LEU A 10 5.58 1.17 3.95
N LEU A 11 4.63 0.24 3.84
CA LEU A 11 4.11 -0.24 2.55
C LEU A 11 3.41 0.87 1.73
N LEU A 12 2.88 1.93 2.38
CA LEU A 12 2.40 3.13 1.68
C LEU A 12 3.52 4.13 1.41
N LEU A 13 4.50 4.21 2.31
CA LEU A 13 5.54 5.23 2.25
C LEU A 13 6.50 4.97 1.08
N TRP A 14 6.91 3.72 0.86
CA TRP A 14 7.85 3.38 -0.22
C TRP A 14 7.36 3.82 -1.60
N PRO A 15 6.17 3.44 -2.08
CA PRO A 15 5.71 3.89 -3.40
C PRO A 15 5.49 5.41 -3.47
N THR A 16 5.11 6.04 -2.36
CA THR A 16 5.02 7.50 -2.29
C THR A 16 6.40 8.14 -2.46
N TRP A 17 7.44 7.60 -1.81
CA TRP A 17 8.79 8.10 -1.95
C TRP A 17 9.40 7.77 -3.32
N TRP A 18 9.12 6.58 -3.91
CA TRP A 18 9.51 6.32 -5.30
C TRP A 18 9.02 7.43 -6.23
N ALA A 19 7.72 7.77 -6.11
CA ALA A 19 7.12 8.80 -6.94
C ALA A 19 7.70 10.19 -6.70
N LEU A 20 7.94 10.56 -5.43
CA LEU A 20 8.52 11.87 -5.09
C LEU A 20 9.92 12.03 -5.67
N TRP A 21 10.79 11.02 -5.53
CA TRP A 21 12.16 11.06 -6.07
C TRP A 21 12.16 11.06 -7.59
N LEU A 22 11.34 10.22 -8.22
CA LEU A 22 11.22 10.20 -9.69
C LEU A 22 10.60 11.49 -10.25
N ALA A 23 9.64 12.08 -9.57
CA ALA A 23 9.03 13.33 -10.01
C ALA A 23 9.96 14.53 -9.87
N ALA A 24 10.84 14.52 -8.86
CA ALA A 24 11.79 15.60 -8.60
C ALA A 24 13.12 15.43 -9.34
N ASP A 25 13.35 14.27 -9.95
CA ASP A 25 14.65 13.87 -10.52
C ASP A 25 15.79 14.08 -9.51
N GLY A 26 15.59 13.60 -8.29
CA GLY A 26 16.49 13.74 -7.14
C GLY A 26 15.75 14.02 -5.84
N LEU A 27 16.38 14.74 -4.91
CA LEU A 27 15.78 15.08 -3.62
C LEU A 27 14.55 16.00 -3.83
N PRO A 28 13.34 15.55 -3.44
CA PRO A 28 12.15 16.39 -3.57
C PRO A 28 12.20 17.61 -2.64
N PRO A 29 11.44 18.70 -2.93
CA PRO A 29 11.32 19.83 -2.04
C PRO A 29 10.92 19.35 -0.63
N LEU A 30 11.67 19.76 0.41
CA LEU A 30 11.54 19.24 1.77
C LEU A 30 10.12 19.39 2.34
N TRP A 31 9.43 20.48 1.97
CA TRP A 31 8.05 20.70 2.38
C TRP A 31 7.10 19.65 1.76
N ILE A 32 7.25 19.36 0.47
CA ILE A 32 6.44 18.35 -0.21
C ILE A 32 6.73 16.96 0.39
N LEU A 33 8.01 16.64 0.61
CA LEU A 33 8.42 15.39 1.26
C LEU A 33 7.78 15.24 2.66
N PHE A 34 7.79 16.31 3.45
CA PHE A 34 7.15 16.34 4.77
C PHE A 34 5.63 16.12 4.66
N VAL A 35 4.95 16.87 3.79
CA VAL A 35 3.49 16.77 3.61
C VAL A 35 3.07 15.36 3.21
N PHE A 36 3.77 14.74 2.26
CA PHE A 36 3.46 13.38 1.83
C PHE A 36 3.79 12.33 2.91
N SER A 37 4.93 12.44 3.59
CA SER A 37 5.31 11.51 4.66
C SER A 37 4.36 11.58 5.85
N ALA A 38 4.02 12.78 6.31
CA ALA A 38 3.04 13.01 7.35
C ALA A 38 1.63 12.58 6.90
N GLY A 39 1.26 12.89 5.64
CA GLY A 39 0.01 12.49 5.00
C GLY A 39 -0.17 10.98 4.99
N VAL A 40 0.86 10.22 4.61
CA VAL A 40 0.86 8.74 4.65
C VAL A 40 0.58 8.24 6.07
N TRP A 41 1.26 8.78 7.08
CA TRP A 41 1.05 8.35 8.47
C TRP A 41 -0.35 8.67 8.97
N LEU A 42 -0.86 9.87 8.67
CA LEU A 42 -2.21 10.33 9.06
C LEU A 42 -3.30 9.51 8.38
N THR A 43 -3.23 9.35 7.05
CA THR A 43 -4.24 8.63 6.28
C THR A 43 -4.22 7.13 6.57
N ARG A 44 -3.03 6.54 6.79
CA ARG A 44 -2.92 5.14 7.23
C ARG A 44 -3.53 4.94 8.61
N SER A 45 -3.29 5.86 9.55
CA SER A 45 -3.89 5.83 10.88
C SER A 45 -5.40 5.97 10.81
N ALA A 46 -5.92 6.91 10.02
CA ALA A 46 -7.34 7.10 9.75
C ALA A 46 -7.97 5.85 9.12
N GLY A 47 -7.30 5.26 8.12
CA GLY A 47 -7.73 4.02 7.48
C GLY A 47 -7.87 2.84 8.46
N CYS A 48 -6.96 2.70 9.43
CA CYS A 48 -7.10 1.71 10.50
C CYS A 48 -8.35 1.97 11.34
N VAL A 49 -8.59 3.22 11.73
CA VAL A 49 -9.72 3.58 12.58
C VAL A 49 -11.06 3.32 11.87
N ILE A 50 -11.19 3.73 10.60
CA ILE A 50 -12.44 3.53 9.86
C ILE A 50 -12.66 2.05 9.50
N ASN A 51 -11.60 1.29 9.24
CA ASN A 51 -11.70 -0.15 9.03
C ASN A 51 -12.17 -0.87 10.31
N ASP A 52 -11.58 -0.57 11.47
CA ASP A 52 -12.00 -1.13 12.74
C ASP A 52 -13.45 -0.70 13.10
N TYR A 53 -13.87 0.50 12.71
CA TYR A 53 -15.25 0.95 12.86
C TYR A 53 -16.22 0.19 11.94
N ALA A 54 -15.85 -0.03 10.68
CA ALA A 54 -16.67 -0.78 9.72
C ALA A 54 -16.83 -2.25 10.15
N ASP A 55 -15.77 -2.85 10.68
CA ASP A 55 -15.72 -4.25 11.09
C ASP A 55 -16.10 -4.50 12.56
N ARG A 56 -16.51 -3.48 13.32
CA ARG A 56 -16.78 -3.58 14.77
C ARG A 56 -17.76 -4.69 15.18
N TRP A 57 -18.62 -5.12 14.26
CA TRP A 57 -19.57 -6.22 14.49
C TRP A 57 -18.94 -7.59 14.19
N LEU A 58 -17.96 -7.64 13.31
CA LEU A 58 -17.28 -8.85 12.87
C LEU A 58 -16.07 -9.17 13.75
N ASP A 59 -15.31 -8.14 14.13
CA ASP A 59 -14.05 -8.26 14.88
C ASP A 59 -14.12 -9.10 16.16
N PRO A 60 -15.19 -9.05 16.97
CA PRO A 60 -15.29 -9.90 18.15
C PRO A 60 -15.32 -11.41 17.86
N HIS A 61 -15.71 -11.80 16.64
CA HIS A 61 -15.85 -13.20 16.20
C HIS A 61 -14.59 -13.74 15.51
N VAL A 62 -13.61 -12.88 15.23
CA VAL A 62 -12.37 -13.25 14.56
C VAL A 62 -11.22 -13.29 15.57
N LYS A 63 -10.54 -14.44 15.69
CA LYS A 63 -9.48 -14.68 16.69
C LYS A 63 -8.41 -13.60 16.75
N ARG A 64 -8.00 -13.06 15.60
CA ARG A 64 -6.94 -12.05 15.48
C ARG A 64 -7.39 -10.64 15.84
N THR A 65 -8.70 -10.33 15.74
CA THR A 65 -9.23 -8.96 15.85
C THR A 65 -10.11 -8.73 17.08
N LYS A 66 -10.45 -9.79 17.83
CA LYS A 66 -11.33 -9.72 19.02
C LYS A 66 -10.83 -8.78 20.13
N GLU A 67 -9.53 -8.52 20.19
CA GLU A 67 -8.90 -7.65 21.19
C GLU A 67 -8.77 -6.18 20.72
N ARG A 68 -9.30 -5.84 19.54
CA ARG A 68 -9.28 -4.45 19.05
C ARG A 68 -10.10 -3.55 19.99
N PRO A 69 -9.68 -2.29 20.22
CA PRO A 69 -10.34 -1.38 21.14
C PRO A 69 -11.83 -1.14 20.86
N LEU A 70 -12.26 -1.17 19.58
CA LEU A 70 -13.66 -1.06 19.21
C LEU A 70 -14.43 -2.37 19.44
N ALA A 71 -13.80 -3.52 19.20
CA ALA A 71 -14.39 -4.84 19.43
C ALA A 71 -14.60 -5.12 20.92
N THR A 72 -13.67 -4.67 21.77
CA THR A 72 -13.76 -4.80 23.24
C THR A 72 -14.64 -3.72 23.91
N GLY A 73 -15.08 -2.70 23.15
CA GLY A 73 -15.81 -1.57 23.72
C GLY A 73 -14.95 -0.56 24.49
N ALA A 74 -13.61 -0.70 24.49
CA ALA A 74 -12.69 0.23 25.15
C ALA A 74 -12.75 1.65 24.56
N ILE A 75 -13.19 1.78 23.31
CA ILE A 75 -13.41 3.06 22.62
C ILE A 75 -14.81 3.03 22.00
N SER A 76 -15.56 4.11 22.18
CA SER A 76 -16.88 4.25 21.55
C SER A 76 -16.77 4.52 20.06
N GLY A 77 -17.78 4.09 19.29
CA GLY A 77 -17.84 4.36 17.85
C GLY A 77 -17.81 5.87 17.52
N ARG A 78 -18.40 6.72 18.39
CA ARG A 78 -18.35 8.18 18.22
C ARG A 78 -16.93 8.73 18.38
N ALA A 79 -16.18 8.25 19.37
CA ALA A 79 -14.78 8.63 19.58
C ALA A 79 -13.89 8.17 18.40
N ALA A 80 -14.14 6.98 17.85
CA ALA A 80 -13.43 6.50 16.67
C ALA A 80 -13.70 7.38 15.44
N LEU A 81 -14.95 7.76 15.18
CA LEU A 81 -15.31 8.66 14.07
C LEU A 81 -14.74 10.06 14.27
N ALA A 82 -14.73 10.59 15.50
CA ALA A 82 -14.11 11.88 15.80
C ALA A 82 -12.59 11.85 15.56
N LEU A 83 -11.92 10.76 15.97
CA LEU A 83 -10.49 10.57 15.70
C LEU A 83 -10.22 10.46 14.19
N PHE A 84 -11.02 9.68 13.45
CA PHE A 84 -10.93 9.59 11.99
C PHE A 84 -11.06 10.97 11.34
N ALA A 85 -12.10 11.72 11.68
CA ALA A 85 -12.33 13.06 11.14
C ALA A 85 -11.17 14.01 11.47
N GLY A 86 -10.66 14.01 12.71
CA GLY A 86 -9.53 14.83 13.12
C GLY A 86 -8.27 14.52 12.32
N LEU A 87 -7.92 13.24 12.14
CA LEU A 87 -6.77 12.83 11.32
C LEU A 87 -6.92 13.25 9.86
N MET A 88 -8.11 13.09 9.29
CA MET A 88 -8.39 13.50 7.90
C MET A 88 -8.37 15.01 7.72
N LEU A 89 -8.86 15.78 8.69
CA LEU A 89 -8.79 17.26 8.65
C LEU A 89 -7.34 17.76 8.70
N VAL A 90 -6.50 17.17 9.55
CA VAL A 90 -5.07 17.51 9.60
C VAL A 90 -4.37 17.15 8.30
N ALA A 91 -4.64 15.95 7.74
CA ALA A 91 -4.09 15.54 6.45
C ALA A 91 -4.55 16.48 5.32
N PHE A 92 -5.82 16.89 5.32
CA PHE A 92 -6.36 17.83 4.34
C PHE A 92 -5.75 19.24 4.48
N ALA A 93 -5.56 19.71 5.72
CA ALA A 93 -4.88 21.01 5.95
C ALA A 93 -3.45 21.01 5.37
N LEU A 94 -2.72 19.91 5.47
CA LEU A 94 -1.42 19.75 4.82
C LEU A 94 -1.53 19.78 3.28
N VAL A 95 -2.51 19.09 2.71
CA VAL A 95 -2.75 19.08 1.26
C VAL A 95 -3.11 20.46 0.72
N LEU A 96 -3.84 21.28 1.48
CA LEU A 96 -4.20 22.65 1.08
C LEU A 96 -2.97 23.56 0.88
N THR A 97 -1.78 23.19 1.35
CA THR A 97 -0.53 23.90 1.09
C THR A 97 0.12 23.57 -0.26
N LEU A 98 -0.46 22.63 -1.00
CA LEU A 98 0.02 22.15 -2.30
C LEU A 98 -0.77 22.83 -3.45
N ASN A 99 -0.45 22.44 -4.70
CA ASN A 99 -1.13 23.00 -5.87
C ASN A 99 -2.58 22.47 -6.05
N GLY A 100 -3.37 23.20 -6.86
CA GLY A 100 -4.79 22.90 -7.07
C GLY A 100 -5.06 21.49 -7.65
N LEU A 101 -4.17 20.98 -8.51
CA LEU A 101 -4.31 19.62 -9.06
C LEU A 101 -4.18 18.57 -7.95
N THR A 102 -3.18 18.69 -7.09
CA THR A 102 -2.97 17.79 -5.96
C THR A 102 -4.14 17.83 -4.97
N ILE A 103 -4.68 19.04 -4.69
CA ILE A 103 -5.88 19.20 -3.87
C ILE A 103 -7.07 18.46 -4.51
N GLY A 104 -7.29 18.64 -5.81
CA GLY A 104 -8.35 17.91 -6.53
C GLY A 104 -8.20 16.38 -6.45
N LEU A 105 -6.99 15.87 -6.66
CA LEU A 105 -6.68 14.44 -6.56
C LEU A 105 -6.88 13.87 -5.15
N SER A 106 -6.69 14.68 -4.09
CA SER A 106 -6.88 14.24 -2.72
C SER A 106 -8.32 13.79 -2.43
N PHE A 107 -9.32 14.36 -3.06
CA PHE A 107 -10.72 13.92 -2.93
C PHE A 107 -10.94 12.50 -3.46
N ILE A 108 -10.26 12.14 -4.57
CA ILE A 108 -10.28 10.77 -5.09
C ILE A 108 -9.60 9.82 -4.09
N GLY A 109 -8.47 10.23 -3.50
CA GLY A 109 -7.77 9.45 -2.46
C GLY A 109 -8.66 9.19 -1.25
N VAL A 110 -9.39 10.19 -0.77
CA VAL A 110 -10.35 10.05 0.33
C VAL A 110 -11.47 9.09 -0.04
N PHE A 111 -12.02 9.20 -1.25
CA PHE A 111 -13.06 8.28 -1.74
C PHE A 111 -12.57 6.83 -1.77
N LEU A 112 -11.38 6.57 -2.31
CA LEU A 112 -10.78 5.24 -2.36
C LEU A 112 -10.55 4.69 -0.94
N ALA A 113 -9.99 5.49 -0.04
CA ALA A 113 -9.70 5.07 1.33
C ALA A 113 -10.98 4.80 2.15
N ALA A 114 -12.04 5.60 1.96
CA ALA A 114 -13.29 5.46 2.69
C ALA A 114 -14.14 4.29 2.19
N SER A 115 -14.11 3.98 0.88
CA SER A 115 -14.90 2.90 0.28
C SER A 115 -14.23 1.52 0.41
N TYR A 116 -12.90 1.46 0.49
CA TYR A 116 -12.15 0.20 0.58
C TYR A 116 -12.69 -0.81 1.62
N PRO A 117 -13.00 -0.43 2.89
CA PRO A 117 -13.40 -1.42 3.91
C PRO A 117 -14.69 -2.18 3.58
N TYR A 118 -15.51 -1.62 2.70
CA TYR A 118 -16.79 -2.22 2.33
C TYR A 118 -16.70 -3.23 1.19
N LEU A 119 -15.60 -3.18 0.39
CA LEU A 119 -15.50 -3.95 -0.84
C LEU A 119 -15.41 -5.46 -0.65
N LYS A 120 -14.82 -5.93 0.44
CA LYS A 120 -14.76 -7.35 0.78
C LYS A 120 -16.14 -8.03 0.93
N ARG A 121 -17.22 -7.23 0.97
CA ARG A 121 -18.60 -7.71 1.00
C ARG A 121 -19.21 -7.90 -0.39
N TYR A 122 -18.61 -7.29 -1.43
CA TYR A 122 -19.17 -7.20 -2.77
C TYR A 122 -18.28 -7.79 -3.86
N THR A 123 -16.97 -7.87 -3.65
CA THR A 123 -16.02 -8.34 -4.66
C THR A 123 -14.94 -9.25 -4.06
N HIS A 124 -14.43 -10.14 -4.87
CA HIS A 124 -13.28 -10.99 -4.54
C HIS A 124 -11.93 -10.30 -4.80
N LEU A 125 -11.94 -9.04 -5.26
CA LEU A 125 -10.74 -8.26 -5.59
C LEU A 125 -10.51 -7.06 -4.64
N PRO A 126 -10.76 -7.16 -3.31
CA PRO A 126 -10.51 -6.06 -2.39
C PRO A 126 -9.03 -5.68 -2.34
N GLN A 127 -8.10 -6.62 -2.61
CA GLN A 127 -6.66 -6.40 -2.64
C GLN A 127 -6.23 -5.48 -3.80
N VAL A 128 -6.88 -5.61 -4.96
CA VAL A 128 -6.66 -4.70 -6.12
C VAL A 128 -7.09 -3.29 -5.75
N TYR A 129 -8.25 -3.16 -5.14
CA TYR A 129 -8.74 -1.85 -4.71
C TYR A 129 -7.89 -1.24 -3.58
N LEU A 130 -7.39 -2.07 -2.67
CA LEU A 130 -6.40 -1.64 -1.69
C LEU A 130 -5.16 -1.06 -2.40
N GLY A 131 -4.66 -1.76 -3.42
CA GLY A 131 -3.54 -1.29 -4.24
C GLY A 131 -3.81 0.06 -4.90
N MET A 132 -5.04 0.28 -5.39
CA MET A 132 -5.46 1.58 -5.92
C MET A 132 -5.43 2.67 -4.85
N ALA A 133 -5.99 2.41 -3.66
CA ALA A 133 -6.03 3.35 -2.56
C ALA A 133 -4.63 3.64 -1.99
N PHE A 134 -3.81 2.61 -1.80
CA PHE A 134 -2.45 2.73 -1.26
C PHE A 134 -1.49 3.41 -2.23
N GLY A 135 -1.66 3.17 -3.53
CA GLY A 135 -0.85 3.79 -4.57
C GLY A 135 -1.27 5.20 -4.95
N TRP A 136 -2.40 5.72 -4.46
CA TRP A 136 -2.91 7.02 -4.91
C TRP A 136 -2.00 8.20 -4.58
N GLY A 137 -1.10 8.03 -3.63
CA GLY A 137 0.00 8.96 -3.37
C GLY A 137 0.94 9.18 -4.56
N ILE A 138 1.04 8.21 -5.49
CA ILE A 138 1.92 8.29 -6.68
C ILE A 138 1.47 9.40 -7.64
N PRO A 139 0.23 9.38 -8.22
CA PRO A 139 -0.21 10.46 -9.07
C PRO A 139 -0.24 11.81 -8.35
N MET A 140 -0.56 11.83 -7.04
CA MET A 140 -0.51 13.06 -6.25
C MET A 140 0.92 13.62 -6.13
N ALA A 141 1.95 12.77 -5.97
CA ALA A 141 3.34 13.18 -5.87
C ALA A 141 3.83 13.84 -7.17
N PHE A 142 3.55 13.24 -8.34
CA PHE A 142 3.85 13.87 -9.63
C PHE A 142 3.10 15.19 -9.80
N ALA A 143 1.80 15.21 -9.51
CA ALA A 143 1.01 16.44 -9.57
C ALA A 143 1.57 17.55 -8.66
N ALA A 144 2.03 17.21 -7.45
CA ALA A 144 2.56 18.16 -6.49
C ALA A 144 3.88 18.80 -6.94
N ILE A 145 4.75 18.01 -7.61
CA ILE A 145 6.09 18.47 -8.01
C ILE A 145 6.08 19.04 -9.43
N GLN A 146 5.44 18.35 -10.39
CA GLN A 146 5.48 18.71 -11.80
C GLN A 146 4.25 19.52 -12.26
N GLY A 147 3.18 19.57 -11.47
CA GLY A 147 1.93 20.23 -11.87
C GLY A 147 1.07 19.38 -12.82
N GLU A 148 1.52 18.18 -13.19
CA GLU A 148 0.84 17.22 -14.08
C GLU A 148 1.18 15.78 -13.68
N ILE A 149 0.51 14.82 -14.29
CA ILE A 149 0.79 13.39 -14.08
C ILE A 149 1.27 12.80 -15.41
N PRO A 150 2.58 12.66 -15.61
CA PRO A 150 3.14 12.10 -16.85
C PRO A 150 2.79 10.60 -16.97
N PRO A 151 2.93 10.01 -18.18
CA PRO A 151 2.75 8.57 -18.39
C PRO A 151 3.56 7.70 -17.44
N LEU A 152 4.76 8.15 -17.05
CA LEU A 152 5.62 7.48 -16.06
C LEU A 152 4.91 7.31 -14.70
N GLY A 153 4.21 8.33 -14.23
CA GLY A 153 3.45 8.29 -12.98
C GLY A 153 2.35 7.25 -13.01
N TRP A 154 1.65 7.11 -14.13
CA TRP A 154 0.61 6.09 -14.30
C TRP A 154 1.18 4.67 -14.40
N VAL A 155 2.34 4.48 -15.04
CA VAL A 155 3.05 3.18 -15.07
C VAL A 155 3.48 2.79 -13.65
N LEU A 156 4.05 3.71 -12.88
CA LEU A 156 4.45 3.46 -11.49
C LEU A 156 3.23 3.15 -10.61
N TYR A 157 2.11 3.84 -10.83
CA TYR A 157 0.86 3.57 -10.13
C TYR A 157 0.33 2.17 -10.43
N ALA A 158 0.33 1.75 -11.70
CA ALA A 158 -0.05 0.40 -12.10
C ALA A 158 0.88 -0.66 -11.48
N ALA A 159 2.19 -0.41 -11.48
CA ALA A 159 3.18 -1.27 -10.82
C ALA A 159 2.85 -1.44 -9.32
N ASN A 160 2.53 -0.35 -8.62
CA ASN A 160 2.14 -0.41 -7.21
C ASN A 160 0.84 -1.21 -7.00
N ILE A 161 -0.15 -1.11 -7.87
CA ILE A 161 -1.38 -1.91 -7.76
C ILE A 161 -1.06 -3.41 -7.86
N LEU A 162 -0.20 -3.81 -8.80
CA LEU A 162 0.24 -5.19 -8.96
C LEU A 162 0.97 -5.69 -7.72
N TRP A 163 1.94 -4.91 -7.21
CA TRP A 163 2.71 -5.24 -6.01
C TRP A 163 1.82 -5.34 -4.76
N SER A 164 0.95 -4.33 -4.57
CA SER A 164 0.02 -4.32 -3.44
C SER A 164 -0.95 -5.49 -3.47
N THR A 165 -1.47 -5.85 -4.64
CA THR A 165 -2.33 -7.02 -4.80
C THR A 165 -1.58 -8.30 -4.45
N ALA A 166 -0.33 -8.44 -4.87
CA ALA A 166 0.48 -9.61 -4.60
C ALA A 166 0.78 -9.75 -3.10
N TYR A 167 1.34 -8.71 -2.45
CA TYR A 167 1.69 -8.84 -1.03
C TYR A 167 0.46 -8.94 -0.11
N ASP A 168 -0.64 -8.28 -0.45
CA ASP A 168 -1.86 -8.37 0.36
C ASP A 168 -2.60 -9.69 0.12
N THR A 169 -2.32 -10.40 -0.99
CA THR A 169 -2.76 -11.79 -1.18
C THR A 169 -2.05 -12.73 -0.21
N TRP A 170 -0.72 -12.54 0.09
CA TRP A 170 -0.06 -13.28 1.18
C TRP A 170 -0.80 -13.10 2.50
N TYR A 171 -1.19 -11.86 2.80
CA TYR A 171 -1.97 -11.56 4.00
C TYR A 171 -3.36 -12.21 3.98
N ALA A 172 -4.06 -12.18 2.84
CA ALA A 172 -5.35 -12.83 2.67
C ALA A 172 -5.28 -14.37 2.82
N MET A 173 -4.15 -14.99 2.46
CA MET A 173 -3.93 -16.42 2.69
C MET A 173 -3.88 -16.78 4.19
N VAL A 174 -3.41 -15.86 5.05
CA VAL A 174 -3.43 -16.04 6.51
C VAL A 174 -4.86 -16.15 7.04
N ASP A 175 -5.76 -15.35 6.50
CA ASP A 175 -7.14 -15.22 6.98
C ASP A 175 -8.13 -16.11 6.18
N ARG A 176 -7.69 -16.86 5.14
CA ARG A 176 -8.53 -17.61 4.17
C ARG A 176 -9.61 -18.46 4.84
N ASP A 177 -9.22 -19.31 5.82
CA ASP A 177 -10.16 -20.23 6.47
C ASP A 177 -11.20 -19.50 7.34
N ASP A 178 -10.82 -18.37 7.91
CA ASP A 178 -11.68 -17.56 8.74
C ASP A 178 -12.62 -16.71 7.87
N ASP A 179 -12.12 -16.18 6.75
CA ASP A 179 -12.89 -15.43 5.75
C ASP A 179 -14.00 -16.31 5.12
N LEU A 180 -13.69 -17.57 4.80
CA LEU A 180 -14.68 -18.53 4.29
C LEU A 180 -15.83 -18.76 5.27
N LYS A 181 -15.55 -18.84 6.59
CA LYS A 181 -16.58 -19.06 7.62
C LYS A 181 -17.53 -17.89 7.78
N VAL A 182 -17.02 -16.67 7.58
CA VAL A 182 -17.81 -15.43 7.75
C VAL A 182 -18.36 -14.87 6.44
N GLY A 183 -18.13 -15.56 5.30
CA GLY A 183 -18.59 -15.14 3.98
C GLY A 183 -17.89 -13.88 3.46
N SER A 184 -16.67 -13.62 3.89
CA SER A 184 -15.82 -12.53 3.37
C SER A 184 -15.15 -12.93 2.06
N HIS A 185 -14.89 -11.99 1.18
CA HIS A 185 -14.26 -12.22 -0.11
C HIS A 185 -12.81 -11.74 -0.12
N SER A 186 -11.92 -12.48 -0.79
CA SER A 186 -10.51 -12.09 -0.98
C SER A 186 -9.91 -12.72 -2.24
N THR A 187 -8.77 -12.19 -2.69
CA THR A 187 -7.98 -12.79 -3.79
C THR A 187 -7.49 -14.20 -3.42
N ALA A 188 -7.16 -14.46 -2.17
CA ALA A 188 -6.76 -15.79 -1.72
C ALA A 188 -7.87 -16.84 -1.90
N ILE A 189 -9.13 -16.46 -1.70
CA ILE A 189 -10.30 -17.31 -1.96
C ILE A 189 -10.52 -17.44 -3.47
N LEU A 190 -10.46 -16.35 -4.22
CA LEU A 190 -10.68 -16.32 -5.66
C LEU A 190 -9.66 -17.18 -6.42
N PHE A 191 -8.39 -17.10 -6.03
CA PHE A 191 -7.31 -17.78 -6.72
C PHE A 191 -7.24 -19.28 -6.36
N GLY A 192 -7.76 -19.66 -5.20
CA GLY A 192 -7.80 -21.05 -4.75
C GLY A 192 -6.42 -21.70 -4.81
N ASP A 193 -6.33 -22.86 -5.51
CA ASP A 193 -5.06 -23.61 -5.66
C ASP A 193 -4.07 -22.93 -6.63
N LEU A 194 -4.53 -21.99 -7.44
CA LEU A 194 -3.68 -21.21 -8.36
C LEU A 194 -3.06 -19.97 -7.72
N ASP A 195 -3.24 -19.78 -6.42
CA ASP A 195 -2.80 -18.59 -5.69
C ASP A 195 -1.31 -18.26 -5.89
N LEU A 196 -0.41 -19.26 -5.77
CA LEU A 196 1.03 -19.06 -5.99
C LEU A 196 1.35 -18.73 -7.45
N VAL A 197 0.66 -19.34 -8.40
CA VAL A 197 0.87 -19.08 -9.83
C VAL A 197 0.44 -17.66 -10.18
N ILE A 198 -0.75 -17.25 -9.73
CA ILE A 198 -1.28 -15.91 -10.01
C ILE A 198 -0.43 -14.83 -9.32
N GLN A 199 0.01 -15.07 -8.09
CA GLN A 199 0.96 -14.16 -7.42
C GLN A 199 2.29 -14.08 -8.16
N GLY A 200 2.80 -15.19 -8.70
CA GLY A 200 3.99 -15.20 -9.55
C GLY A 200 3.81 -14.32 -10.80
N ILE A 201 2.64 -14.38 -11.44
CA ILE A 201 2.31 -13.52 -12.58
C ILE A 201 2.23 -12.04 -12.14
N LEU A 202 1.60 -11.74 -11.00
CA LEU A 202 1.50 -10.36 -10.48
C LEU A 202 2.88 -9.77 -10.20
N TYR A 203 3.79 -10.52 -9.56
CA TYR A 203 5.16 -10.07 -9.33
C TYR A 203 5.96 -9.94 -10.62
N ALA A 204 5.80 -10.85 -11.59
CA ALA A 204 6.45 -10.73 -12.89
C ALA A 204 6.01 -9.45 -13.63
N LEU A 205 4.71 -9.16 -13.65
CA LEU A 205 4.17 -7.93 -14.23
C LEU A 205 4.62 -6.68 -13.44
N PHE A 206 4.69 -6.75 -12.12
CA PHE A 206 5.25 -5.68 -11.29
C PHE A 206 6.70 -5.37 -11.67
N PHE A 207 7.57 -6.37 -11.74
CA PHE A 207 8.97 -6.14 -12.11
C PHE A 207 9.13 -5.69 -13.56
N ALA A 208 8.29 -6.17 -14.47
CA ALA A 208 8.26 -5.66 -15.85
C ALA A 208 7.85 -4.16 -15.89
N ALA A 209 6.87 -3.77 -15.11
CA ALA A 209 6.47 -2.36 -14.98
C ALA A 209 7.57 -1.51 -14.33
N MET A 210 8.23 -2.00 -13.27
CA MET A 210 9.37 -1.31 -12.66
C MET A 210 10.57 -1.21 -13.61
N ALA A 211 10.84 -2.24 -14.43
CA ALA A 211 11.86 -2.16 -15.49
C ALA A 211 11.53 -1.07 -16.52
N LEU A 212 10.25 -0.96 -16.92
CA LEU A 212 9.79 0.12 -17.78
C LEU A 212 9.96 1.50 -17.13
N VAL A 213 9.66 1.61 -15.82
CA VAL A 213 9.91 2.84 -15.04
C VAL A 213 11.38 3.22 -15.09
N GLY A 214 12.29 2.29 -14.78
CA GLY A 214 13.72 2.54 -14.81
C GLY A 214 14.23 2.96 -16.18
N GLN A 215 13.76 2.30 -17.24
CA GLN A 215 14.11 2.64 -18.62
C GLN A 215 13.62 4.04 -19.01
N ARG A 216 12.37 4.40 -18.65
CA ARG A 216 11.76 5.69 -18.97
C ARG A 216 12.34 6.85 -18.17
N ALA A 217 12.75 6.57 -16.92
CA ALA A 217 13.40 7.55 -16.05
C ALA A 217 14.93 7.63 -16.27
N GLY A 218 15.50 6.82 -17.16
CA GLY A 218 16.95 6.81 -17.44
C GLY A 218 17.79 6.36 -16.24
N LEU A 219 17.24 5.49 -15.36
CA LEU A 219 17.95 5.04 -14.17
C LEU A 219 19.09 4.06 -14.52
N GLY A 220 20.23 4.23 -13.84
CA GLY A 220 21.45 3.52 -14.12
C GLY A 220 21.60 2.17 -13.38
N TRP A 221 22.85 1.68 -13.29
CA TRP A 221 23.14 0.32 -12.82
C TRP A 221 22.69 0.05 -11.39
N ALA A 222 22.74 1.04 -10.50
CA ALA A 222 22.34 0.88 -9.08
C ALA A 222 20.87 0.50 -8.95
N TYR A 223 20.00 1.11 -9.78
CA TYR A 223 18.59 0.75 -9.85
C TYR A 223 18.38 -0.69 -10.37
N TRP A 224 19.09 -1.07 -11.44
CA TRP A 224 18.96 -2.42 -12.01
C TRP A 224 19.44 -3.50 -11.03
N ALA A 225 20.51 -3.21 -10.27
CA ALA A 225 20.96 -4.08 -9.18
C ALA A 225 19.88 -4.22 -8.09
N SER A 226 19.19 -3.12 -7.72
CA SER A 226 18.12 -3.15 -6.74
C SER A 226 16.92 -4.00 -7.21
N ILE A 227 16.57 -3.96 -8.50
CA ILE A 227 15.55 -4.87 -9.08
C ILE A 227 15.98 -6.33 -8.86
N GLY A 228 17.23 -6.68 -9.15
CA GLY A 228 17.75 -8.04 -8.95
C GLY A 228 17.65 -8.49 -7.49
N VAL A 229 18.01 -7.62 -6.54
CA VAL A 229 17.86 -7.91 -5.11
C VAL A 229 16.39 -8.05 -4.71
N ALA A 230 15.51 -7.16 -5.19
CA ALA A 230 14.08 -7.23 -4.92
C ALA A 230 13.45 -8.52 -5.46
N MET A 231 13.86 -8.98 -6.65
CA MET A 231 13.45 -10.28 -7.20
C MET A 231 13.89 -11.44 -6.32
N ALA A 232 15.13 -11.43 -5.81
CA ALA A 232 15.63 -12.46 -4.91
C ALA A 232 14.84 -12.50 -3.59
N LEU A 233 14.46 -11.34 -3.04
CA LEU A 233 13.60 -11.25 -1.87
C LEU A 233 12.21 -11.88 -2.13
N VAL A 234 11.61 -11.61 -3.28
CA VAL A 234 10.32 -12.21 -3.67
C VAL A 234 10.45 -13.74 -3.86
N VAL A 235 11.53 -14.22 -4.48
CA VAL A 235 11.79 -15.68 -4.59
C VAL A 235 11.85 -16.33 -3.19
N TYR A 236 12.50 -15.66 -2.24
CA TYR A 236 12.51 -16.12 -0.84
C TYR A 236 11.10 -16.18 -0.23
N GLU A 237 10.24 -15.19 -0.51
CA GLU A 237 8.85 -15.18 -0.04
C GLU A 237 8.06 -16.38 -0.58
N PHE A 238 8.20 -16.70 -1.87
CA PHE A 238 7.61 -17.90 -2.45
C PHE A 238 8.14 -19.18 -1.81
N TRP A 239 9.44 -19.25 -1.53
CA TRP A 239 10.04 -20.41 -0.89
C TRP A 239 9.47 -20.66 0.50
N ILE A 240 9.31 -19.63 1.34
CA ILE A 240 8.73 -19.80 2.68
C ILE A 240 7.22 -20.08 2.66
N CYS A 241 6.48 -19.55 1.67
CA CYS A 241 5.03 -19.71 1.56
C CYS A 241 4.58 -20.95 0.76
N ARG A 242 5.50 -21.77 0.27
CA ARG A 242 5.17 -22.91 -0.62
C ARG A 242 4.13 -23.87 -0.04
N GLU A 243 4.12 -24.08 1.28
CA GLU A 243 3.18 -24.94 2.00
C GLU A 243 1.89 -24.20 2.43
N ARG A 244 1.76 -22.91 2.10
CA ARG A 244 0.59 -22.05 2.41
C ARG A 244 0.25 -21.95 3.90
N GLU A 245 1.20 -22.20 4.79
CA GLU A 245 1.01 -22.06 6.23
C GLU A 245 0.81 -20.60 6.62
N ARG A 246 -0.02 -20.35 7.63
CA ARG A 246 -0.42 -18.99 8.06
C ARG A 246 0.78 -18.13 8.48
N GLU A 247 1.68 -18.67 9.31
CA GLU A 247 2.81 -17.90 9.83
C GLU A 247 3.84 -17.55 8.76
N PRO A 248 4.29 -18.48 7.87
CA PRO A 248 5.13 -18.14 6.73
C PRO A 248 4.48 -17.12 5.78
N CYS A 249 3.18 -17.23 5.47
CA CYS A 249 2.49 -16.25 4.63
C CYS A 249 2.44 -14.86 5.27
N PHE A 250 2.22 -14.80 6.59
CA PHE A 250 2.28 -13.52 7.32
C PHE A 250 3.69 -12.94 7.30
N LYS A 251 4.73 -13.77 7.44
CA LYS A 251 6.12 -13.34 7.33
C LYS A 251 6.44 -12.81 5.94
N ALA A 252 5.97 -13.45 4.87
CA ALA A 252 6.15 -12.95 3.51
C ALA A 252 5.47 -11.59 3.30
N PHE A 253 4.25 -11.40 3.79
CA PHE A 253 3.59 -10.10 3.79
C PHE A 253 4.45 -9.02 4.46
N LEU A 254 4.97 -9.29 5.67
CA LEU A 254 5.84 -8.35 6.38
C LEU A 254 7.16 -8.08 5.64
N HIS A 255 7.69 -9.09 4.95
CA HIS A 255 8.97 -9.05 4.25
C HIS A 255 8.92 -8.14 3.00
N ASN A 256 7.74 -7.96 2.39
CA ASN A 256 7.55 -7.01 1.29
C ASN A 256 7.97 -5.56 1.61
N ASN A 257 8.06 -5.21 2.88
CA ASN A 257 8.68 -3.94 3.28
C ASN A 257 10.11 -3.78 2.72
N TRP A 258 10.90 -4.86 2.70
CA TRP A 258 12.26 -4.83 2.17
C TRP A 258 12.30 -4.73 0.66
N VAL A 259 11.33 -5.32 -0.04
CA VAL A 259 11.17 -5.13 -1.49
C VAL A 259 10.98 -3.65 -1.80
N GLY A 260 10.08 -2.98 -1.07
CA GLY A 260 9.83 -1.54 -1.23
C GLY A 260 11.05 -0.68 -0.92
N ALA A 261 11.74 -0.99 0.19
CA ALA A 261 12.92 -0.26 0.64
C ALA A 261 14.10 -0.38 -0.33
N VAL A 262 14.37 -1.58 -0.83
CA VAL A 262 15.48 -1.85 -1.77
C VAL A 262 15.27 -1.12 -3.08
N LEU A 263 14.05 -1.14 -3.63
CA LEU A 263 13.74 -0.39 -4.85
C LEU A 263 13.88 1.12 -4.64
N PHE A 264 13.45 1.63 -3.48
CA PHE A 264 13.67 3.04 -3.14
C PHE A 264 15.15 3.37 -3.05
N ALA A 265 15.95 2.55 -2.36
CA ALA A 265 17.39 2.73 -2.28
C ALA A 265 18.05 2.71 -3.66
N GLY A 266 17.59 1.84 -4.57
CA GLY A 266 18.05 1.79 -5.95
C GLY A 266 17.74 3.05 -6.76
N ILE A 267 16.52 3.61 -6.61
CA ILE A 267 16.13 4.88 -7.25
C ILE A 267 17.05 6.00 -6.75
N VAL A 268 17.20 6.13 -5.43
CA VAL A 268 18.06 7.16 -4.83
C VAL A 268 19.52 6.97 -5.27
N ALA A 269 20.05 5.77 -5.15
CA ALA A 269 21.44 5.49 -5.51
C ALA A 269 21.73 5.82 -6.98
N SER A 270 20.82 5.47 -7.89
CA SER A 270 20.97 5.77 -9.32
C SER A 270 21.04 7.28 -9.60
N GLN A 271 20.30 8.10 -8.85
CA GLN A 271 20.31 9.56 -9.06
C GLN A 271 21.58 10.27 -8.54
N TYR A 272 22.39 9.59 -7.70
CA TYR A 272 23.59 10.18 -7.10
C TYR A 272 24.89 9.48 -7.48
N LEU A 273 24.85 8.23 -8.00
CA LEU A 273 26.02 7.42 -8.31
C LEU A 273 26.23 7.20 -9.81
N ASP A 274 25.20 7.42 -10.60
CA ASP A 274 25.16 7.26 -12.05
C ASP A 274 25.04 8.62 -12.77
#